data_0f247887619464610644cd4555f40e6c
#
_entry.id   0f247887619464610644cd4555f40e6c
#
_cell.length_a   1.000
_cell.length_b   1.000
_cell.length_c   1.000
_cell.angle_alpha   90.00
_cell.angle_beta   90.00
_cell.angle_gamma   90.00
#
_symmetry.space_group_name_H-M   'P 1'
#
loop_
_entity.id
_entity.type
_entity.pdbx_description
1 polymer ?
#
loop_
_entity_poly.entity_id
_entity_poly.type
_entity_poly.pdbx_seq_one_letter_code
_entity_poly.pdbx_strand_id
1 'polypeptide(L)'
;MLYNRRMNHKNFVFFDCECANTFDGQGKICSLGYVICDDELNVIESEDVVMNPECEFDWYLFSGKGGCQLAYSKDYFRTKPNYESYYKDIKKLFTTGNRYIAGFAVSNDVGFVNDDCERYNLPYIQFRAFDLERYLERKYDKKQKLADWALEFGVNLAKFQTHKSVDDAMLTMLCLKAECLKSGLSVESILTSTEGKNCFVSNEQILEQAVERAYRKEVKEKIARLYGKQSPKPHFKTLLGQRFEFDKKLFRDVDYAFELVKRIYDNGGTTFERLSYSSGKAAAGKSFVVFEAEPHPELRKKVEGRGAAVMLLEELEDILK
;
A
#
# COMPACT_ATOMS: atom_id res chain seq x y z
N MET A 1 -14.69 47.15 24.46
CA MET A 1 -13.36 46.71 23.98
C MET A 1 -13.36 45.17 23.94
N LEU A 2 -13.92 44.59 22.89
CA LEU A 2 -13.88 43.17 22.57
C LEU A 2 -13.41 43.03 21.12
N TYR A 3 -12.12 43.36 20.90
CA TYR A 3 -11.52 43.24 19.57
C TYR A 3 -10.21 42.48 19.67
N ASN A 4 -10.12 41.42 18.85
CA ASN A 4 -8.89 40.69 18.47
C ASN A 4 -8.31 39.70 19.48
N ARG A 5 -8.97 38.60 19.70
CA ARG A 5 -8.30 37.29 19.64
C ARG A 5 -8.70 36.62 18.32
N ARG A 6 -8.12 36.98 17.21
CA ARG A 6 -7.90 36.07 16.12
C ARG A 6 -6.87 35.05 16.64
N MET A 7 -7.33 34.10 17.41
CA MET A 7 -6.56 32.88 17.64
C MET A 7 -6.36 32.28 16.27
N ASN A 8 -5.12 31.95 15.92
CA ASN A 8 -4.79 31.11 14.78
C ASN A 8 -5.44 29.74 15.04
N HIS A 9 -6.74 29.62 14.80
CA HIS A 9 -7.43 28.33 14.89
C HIS A 9 -6.84 27.46 13.80
N LYS A 10 -6.19 26.37 14.21
CA LYS A 10 -5.75 25.33 13.30
C LYS A 10 -6.98 24.56 12.87
N ASN A 11 -7.16 24.41 11.58
CA ASN A 11 -8.21 23.57 11.03
C ASN A 11 -7.67 22.16 10.80
N PHE A 12 -8.52 21.18 11.00
CA PHE A 12 -8.24 19.76 10.70
C PHE A 12 -9.07 19.36 9.51
N VAL A 13 -8.46 18.68 8.55
CA VAL A 13 -9.11 18.13 7.36
C VAL A 13 -9.02 16.62 7.44
N PHE A 14 -10.15 15.97 7.52
CA PHE A 14 -10.25 14.52 7.38
C PHE A 14 -10.71 14.22 5.97
N PHE A 15 -10.11 13.24 5.32
CA PHE A 15 -10.48 12.88 3.97
C PHE A 15 -10.37 11.37 3.73
N ASP A 16 -11.10 10.92 2.73
CA ASP A 16 -11.11 9.54 2.23
C ASP A 16 -11.38 9.57 0.73
N CYS A 17 -10.89 8.60 -0.02
CA CYS A 17 -11.07 8.50 -1.46
C CYS A 17 -11.64 7.15 -1.85
N GLU A 18 -12.64 7.17 -2.75
CA GLU A 18 -13.10 5.97 -3.43
C GLU A 18 -12.59 5.92 -4.87
N CYS A 19 -12.16 4.74 -5.31
CA CYS A 19 -11.63 4.52 -6.65
C CYS A 19 -12.52 3.63 -7.50
N ALA A 20 -12.59 3.94 -8.79
CA ALA A 20 -13.30 3.13 -9.77
C ALA A 20 -12.58 1.81 -10.07
N ASN A 21 -11.26 1.86 -10.16
CA ASN A 21 -10.36 0.71 -10.31
C ASN A 21 -8.92 1.11 -10.03
N THR A 22 -8.03 0.12 -9.99
CA THR A 22 -6.58 0.30 -9.87
C THR A 22 -5.83 -0.38 -11.01
N PHE A 23 -6.39 -0.35 -12.22
CA PHE A 23 -5.78 -0.95 -13.40
C PHE A 23 -4.41 -0.32 -13.66
N ASP A 24 -3.46 -1.13 -14.08
CA ASP A 24 -2.05 -0.75 -14.33
C ASP A 24 -1.32 -0.20 -13.09
N GLY A 25 -1.88 -0.43 -11.89
CA GLY A 25 -1.30 0.03 -10.64
C GLY A 25 -1.60 1.49 -10.34
N GLN A 26 -2.47 2.15 -11.12
CA GLN A 26 -2.92 3.53 -10.91
C GLN A 26 -4.36 3.55 -10.42
N GLY A 27 -4.60 4.18 -9.27
CA GLY A 27 -5.94 4.44 -8.77
C GLY A 27 -6.63 5.54 -9.58
N LYS A 28 -7.95 5.41 -9.73
CA LYS A 28 -8.76 6.40 -10.48
C LYS A 28 -9.90 6.84 -9.58
N ILE A 29 -9.73 8.02 -8.97
CA ILE A 29 -10.69 8.55 -7.98
C ILE A 29 -12.05 8.78 -8.63
N CYS A 30 -13.10 8.28 -7.98
CA CYS A 30 -14.49 8.57 -8.35
C CYS A 30 -15.23 9.38 -7.28
N SER A 31 -14.76 9.41 -6.03
CA SER A 31 -15.16 10.42 -5.04
C SER A 31 -14.02 10.72 -4.06
N LEU A 32 -13.99 11.96 -3.58
CA LEU A 32 -13.14 12.43 -2.50
C LEU A 32 -14.04 13.11 -1.47
N GLY A 33 -14.23 12.45 -0.34
CA GLY A 33 -14.97 13.00 0.78
C GLY A 33 -14.05 13.74 1.74
N TYR A 34 -14.50 14.88 2.26
CA TYR A 34 -13.75 15.58 3.27
C TYR A 34 -14.64 16.18 4.37
N VAL A 35 -14.03 16.38 5.52
CA VAL A 35 -14.60 17.07 6.67
C VAL A 35 -13.58 18.06 7.21
N ILE A 36 -13.94 19.33 7.27
CA ILE A 36 -13.12 20.38 7.89
C ILE A 36 -13.67 20.65 9.29
N CYS A 37 -12.79 20.61 10.28
CA CYS A 37 -13.13 20.84 11.68
C CYS A 37 -12.24 21.94 12.29
N ASP A 38 -12.73 22.50 13.41
CA ASP A 38 -11.93 23.31 14.33
C ASP A 38 -11.03 22.43 15.24
N ASP A 39 -10.34 23.05 16.18
CA ASP A 39 -9.45 22.40 17.13
C ASP A 39 -10.15 21.55 18.20
N GLU A 40 -11.46 21.70 18.35
CA GLU A 40 -12.32 20.86 19.21
C GLU A 40 -13.02 19.74 18.43
N LEU A 41 -12.68 19.58 17.13
CA LEU A 41 -13.32 18.68 16.17
C LEU A 41 -14.84 18.93 16.05
N ASN A 42 -15.26 20.20 16.03
CA ASN A 42 -16.57 20.58 15.57
C ASN A 42 -16.53 20.80 14.06
N VAL A 43 -17.50 20.22 13.36
CA VAL A 43 -17.55 20.29 11.89
C VAL A 43 -17.85 21.70 11.44
N ILE A 44 -17.00 22.24 10.57
CA ILE A 44 -17.16 23.55 9.91
C ILE A 44 -17.77 23.34 8.53
N GLU A 45 -17.26 22.34 7.78
CA GLU A 45 -17.65 22.03 6.42
C GLU A 45 -17.46 20.55 6.14
N SER A 46 -18.32 19.97 5.34
CA SER A 46 -18.14 18.60 4.82
C SER A 46 -18.73 18.48 3.44
N GLU A 47 -18.07 17.78 2.55
CA GLU A 47 -18.53 17.57 1.18
C GLU A 47 -18.06 16.22 0.65
N ASP A 48 -18.83 15.65 -0.26
CA ASP A 48 -18.45 14.49 -1.05
C ASP A 48 -18.26 14.95 -2.50
N VAL A 49 -17.01 15.16 -2.91
CA VAL A 49 -16.65 15.59 -4.25
C VAL A 49 -16.71 14.39 -5.18
N VAL A 50 -17.89 14.15 -5.75
CA VAL A 50 -18.13 13.05 -6.69
C VAL A 50 -17.67 13.44 -8.08
N MET A 51 -16.88 12.56 -8.72
CA MET A 51 -16.29 12.86 -10.03
C MET A 51 -16.38 11.68 -10.99
N ASN A 52 -16.30 12.01 -12.29
CA ASN A 52 -16.21 11.00 -13.34
C ASN A 52 -14.78 10.51 -13.45
N PRO A 53 -14.50 9.22 -13.17
CA PRO A 53 -13.15 8.68 -13.28
C PRO A 53 -12.70 8.45 -14.74
N GLU A 54 -13.59 8.67 -15.73
CA GLU A 54 -13.32 8.47 -17.17
C GLU A 54 -12.72 7.10 -17.50
N CYS A 55 -13.19 6.08 -16.78
CA CYS A 55 -12.77 4.68 -16.97
C CYS A 55 -13.92 3.72 -16.63
N GLU A 56 -13.70 2.43 -16.88
CA GLU A 56 -14.60 1.40 -16.39
C GLU A 56 -14.35 1.13 -14.91
N PHE A 57 -15.44 0.85 -14.21
CA PHE A 57 -15.42 0.48 -12.81
C PHE A 57 -15.19 -1.01 -12.65
N ASP A 58 -14.51 -1.40 -11.59
CA ASP A 58 -14.46 -2.79 -11.17
C ASP A 58 -15.87 -3.31 -10.89
N TRP A 59 -16.18 -4.47 -11.44
CA TRP A 59 -17.55 -5.04 -11.44
C TRP A 59 -18.10 -5.28 -10.03
N TYR A 60 -17.23 -5.61 -9.06
CA TYR A 60 -17.63 -5.93 -7.68
C TYR A 60 -18.12 -4.70 -6.91
N LEU A 61 -17.71 -3.47 -7.28
CA LEU A 61 -18.07 -2.23 -6.61
C LEU A 61 -19.57 -1.91 -6.61
N PHE A 62 -20.36 -2.63 -7.42
CA PHE A 62 -21.81 -2.45 -7.52
C PHE A 62 -22.59 -3.77 -7.33
N SER A 63 -21.89 -4.87 -7.04
CA SER A 63 -22.52 -6.18 -6.98
C SER A 63 -23.01 -6.58 -5.59
N GLY A 64 -22.66 -5.81 -4.55
CA GLY A 64 -22.84 -6.20 -3.16
C GLY A 64 -22.04 -7.44 -2.75
N LYS A 65 -21.25 -8.00 -3.67
CA LYS A 65 -20.36 -9.14 -3.43
C LYS A 65 -18.95 -8.62 -3.15
N GLY A 66 -18.34 -9.09 -2.07
CA GLY A 66 -16.96 -8.71 -1.73
C GLY A 66 -16.82 -7.62 -0.67
N GLY A 67 -17.93 -7.11 -0.11
CA GLY A 67 -17.90 -6.20 1.05
C GLY A 67 -17.58 -4.75 0.74
N CYS A 68 -17.38 -4.38 -0.54
CA CYS A 68 -17.23 -3.00 -0.98
C CYS A 68 -18.35 -2.66 -1.97
N GLN A 69 -19.17 -1.70 -1.64
CA GLN A 69 -20.23 -1.19 -2.52
C GLN A 69 -20.21 0.33 -2.48
N LEU A 70 -19.94 0.96 -3.62
CA LEU A 70 -19.94 2.42 -3.74
C LEU A 70 -21.34 3.00 -3.48
N ALA A 71 -21.37 4.17 -2.87
CA ALA A 71 -22.59 4.86 -2.48
C ALA A 71 -23.44 5.36 -3.65
N TYR A 72 -22.82 5.63 -4.80
CA TYR A 72 -23.46 6.19 -5.97
C TYR A 72 -23.44 5.20 -7.15
N SER A 73 -24.41 5.33 -8.09
CA SER A 73 -24.45 4.51 -9.29
C SER A 73 -23.38 4.92 -10.32
N LYS A 74 -23.00 3.98 -11.21
CA LYS A 74 -22.10 4.28 -12.34
C LYS A 74 -22.55 5.47 -13.15
N ASP A 75 -23.84 5.54 -13.44
CA ASP A 75 -24.41 6.61 -14.26
C ASP A 75 -24.30 7.96 -13.55
N TYR A 76 -24.46 7.99 -12.24
CA TYR A 76 -24.29 9.21 -11.46
C TYR A 76 -22.85 9.73 -11.54
N PHE A 77 -21.84 8.86 -11.36
CA PHE A 77 -20.44 9.25 -11.53
C PHE A 77 -20.16 9.82 -12.92
N ARG A 78 -20.69 9.17 -13.97
CA ARG A 78 -20.48 9.59 -15.36
C ARG A 78 -21.08 10.97 -15.69
N THR A 79 -22.05 11.47 -14.91
CA THR A 79 -22.62 12.82 -15.07
C THR A 79 -21.76 13.93 -14.47
N LYS A 80 -20.72 13.58 -13.71
CA LYS A 80 -19.90 14.57 -13.01
C LYS A 80 -18.70 15.02 -13.84
N PRO A 81 -18.13 16.20 -13.55
CA PRO A 81 -16.82 16.57 -14.06
C PRO A 81 -15.74 15.55 -13.63
N ASN A 82 -14.61 15.53 -14.33
CA ASN A 82 -13.47 14.70 -13.98
C ASN A 82 -12.57 15.34 -12.89
N TYR A 83 -11.52 14.62 -12.48
CA TYR A 83 -10.57 15.08 -11.46
C TYR A 83 -9.92 16.42 -11.82
N GLU A 84 -9.52 16.62 -13.08
CA GLU A 84 -8.89 17.86 -13.54
C GLU A 84 -9.74 19.10 -13.22
N SER A 85 -11.06 18.99 -13.36
CA SER A 85 -12.02 20.06 -13.07
C SER A 85 -12.00 20.47 -11.59
N TYR A 86 -11.75 19.52 -10.68
CA TYR A 86 -11.72 19.74 -9.22
C TYR A 86 -10.31 19.95 -8.67
N TYR A 87 -9.26 19.78 -9.49
CA TYR A 87 -7.87 19.83 -9.03
C TYR A 87 -7.52 21.08 -8.21
N LYS A 88 -8.00 22.26 -8.63
CA LYS A 88 -7.67 23.52 -7.92
C LYS A 88 -8.27 23.55 -6.52
N ASP A 89 -9.48 23.02 -6.36
CA ASP A 89 -10.18 23.01 -5.07
C ASP A 89 -9.57 21.92 -4.17
N ILE A 90 -9.27 20.74 -4.71
CA ILE A 90 -8.54 19.68 -4.00
C ILE A 90 -7.17 20.16 -3.55
N LYS A 91 -6.42 20.84 -4.44
CA LYS A 91 -5.13 21.43 -4.07
C LYS A 91 -5.29 22.45 -2.95
N LYS A 92 -6.29 23.34 -3.04
CA LYS A 92 -6.59 24.32 -2.01
C LYS A 92 -6.96 23.65 -0.68
N LEU A 93 -7.76 22.57 -0.73
CA LEU A 93 -8.14 21.80 0.46
C LEU A 93 -6.89 21.32 1.23
N PHE A 94 -5.90 20.74 0.53
CA PHE A 94 -4.72 20.16 1.14
C PHE A 94 -3.58 21.13 1.44
N THR A 95 -3.54 22.31 0.77
CA THR A 95 -2.40 23.22 0.89
C THR A 95 -2.73 24.56 1.54
N THR A 96 -4.00 24.86 1.83
CA THR A 96 -4.39 26.15 2.40
C THR A 96 -4.11 26.20 3.90
N GLY A 97 -3.32 27.20 4.32
CA GLY A 97 -3.16 27.57 5.72
C GLY A 97 -2.41 26.54 6.55
N ASN A 98 -2.55 26.68 7.87
CA ASN A 98 -1.91 25.81 8.86
C ASN A 98 -2.85 24.66 9.23
N ARG A 99 -3.14 23.77 8.24
CA ARG A 99 -4.07 22.65 8.40
C ARG A 99 -3.32 21.36 8.73
N TYR A 100 -3.90 20.58 9.63
CA TYR A 100 -3.54 19.17 9.75
C TYR A 100 -4.48 18.34 8.89
N ILE A 101 -3.93 17.48 8.07
CA ILE A 101 -4.67 16.57 7.21
C ILE A 101 -4.59 15.19 7.83
N ALA A 102 -5.70 14.46 7.87
CA ALA A 102 -5.79 13.12 8.44
C ALA A 102 -6.71 12.22 7.61
N GLY A 103 -6.50 10.92 7.69
CA GLY A 103 -7.36 9.90 7.10
C GLY A 103 -7.15 8.57 7.82
N PHE A 104 -7.81 7.52 7.35
CA PHE A 104 -7.69 6.16 7.88
C PHE A 104 -7.07 5.26 6.82
N ALA A 105 -5.96 4.56 7.15
CA ALA A 105 -5.18 3.79 6.19
C ALA A 105 -4.74 4.63 4.95
N VAL A 106 -4.46 5.89 5.17
CA VAL A 106 -4.42 7.01 4.20
C VAL A 106 -3.36 6.88 3.09
N SER A 107 -2.48 5.88 3.17
CA SER A 107 -1.43 5.68 2.16
C SER A 107 -2.00 5.45 0.75
N ASN A 108 -3.15 4.76 0.65
CA ASN A 108 -3.81 4.54 -0.63
C ASN A 108 -4.41 5.84 -1.17
N ASP A 109 -5.09 6.60 -0.32
CA ASP A 109 -5.74 7.88 -0.70
C ASP A 109 -4.72 8.91 -1.21
N VAL A 110 -3.59 9.02 -0.50
CA VAL A 110 -2.46 9.86 -0.95
C VAL A 110 -1.92 9.36 -2.29
N GLY A 111 -1.83 8.04 -2.47
CA GLY A 111 -1.43 7.41 -3.73
C GLY A 111 -2.40 7.75 -4.86
N PHE A 112 -3.70 7.64 -4.63
CA PHE A 112 -4.72 7.92 -5.63
C PHE A 112 -4.74 9.40 -6.07
N VAL A 113 -4.50 10.33 -5.14
CA VAL A 113 -4.32 11.74 -5.47
C VAL A 113 -3.10 11.96 -6.37
N ASN A 114 -1.98 11.26 -6.11
CA ASN A 114 -0.80 11.30 -6.97
C ASN A 114 -1.08 10.71 -8.36
N ASP A 115 -1.75 9.54 -8.40
CA ASP A 115 -2.08 8.83 -9.64
C ASP A 115 -2.95 9.68 -10.59
N ASP A 116 -3.97 10.36 -10.06
CA ASP A 116 -4.79 11.26 -10.87
C ASP A 116 -4.07 12.55 -11.25
N CYS A 117 -3.17 13.09 -10.41
CA CYS A 117 -2.27 14.17 -10.84
C CYS A 117 -1.42 13.75 -12.04
N GLU A 118 -0.82 12.56 -12.01
CA GLU A 118 -0.04 12.01 -13.12
C GLU A 118 -0.89 11.78 -14.37
N ARG A 119 -2.04 11.14 -14.21
CA ARG A 119 -2.98 10.79 -15.29
C ARG A 119 -3.44 12.00 -16.10
N TYR A 120 -3.69 13.13 -15.42
CA TYR A 120 -4.11 14.38 -16.05
C TYR A 120 -2.96 15.35 -16.32
N ASN A 121 -1.71 14.91 -16.16
CA ASN A 121 -0.51 15.73 -16.34
C ASN A 121 -0.54 17.03 -15.52
N LEU A 122 -1.01 16.93 -14.28
CA LEU A 122 -1.10 18.01 -13.31
C LEU A 122 0.07 17.96 -12.33
N PRO A 123 0.52 19.10 -11.79
CA PRO A 123 1.54 19.10 -10.74
C PRO A 123 1.08 18.33 -9.50
N TYR A 124 1.97 17.53 -8.89
CA TYR A 124 1.66 16.86 -7.64
C TYR A 124 1.33 17.86 -6.53
N ILE A 125 0.36 17.49 -5.69
CA ILE A 125 -0.06 18.29 -4.54
C ILE A 125 0.83 17.91 -3.36
N GLN A 126 1.63 18.85 -2.88
CA GLN A 126 2.55 18.63 -1.76
C GLN A 126 1.79 18.73 -0.43
N PHE A 127 1.58 17.59 0.23
CA PHE A 127 0.97 17.50 1.55
C PHE A 127 1.43 16.25 2.30
N ARG A 128 1.13 16.24 3.59
CA ARG A 128 1.28 15.04 4.43
C ARG A 128 0.02 14.83 5.24
N ALA A 129 -0.41 13.60 5.39
CA ALA A 129 -1.59 13.21 6.11
C ALA A 129 -1.26 12.30 7.30
N PHE A 130 -1.92 12.53 8.41
CA PHE A 130 -1.86 11.66 9.59
C PHE A 130 -2.69 10.42 9.35
N ASP A 131 -2.10 9.26 9.53
CA ASP A 131 -2.75 7.95 9.39
C ASP A 131 -3.28 7.48 10.75
N LEU A 132 -4.60 7.59 10.94
CA LEU A 132 -5.25 7.20 12.19
C LEU A 132 -5.19 5.69 12.41
N GLU A 133 -5.27 4.85 11.35
CA GLU A 133 -5.12 3.40 11.48
C GLU A 133 -3.79 3.06 12.15
N ARG A 134 -2.69 3.59 11.62
CA ARG A 134 -1.34 3.34 12.16
C ARG A 134 -1.19 3.80 13.60
N TYR A 135 -1.80 4.94 13.94
CA TYR A 135 -1.75 5.44 15.31
C TYR A 135 -2.50 4.51 16.27
N LEU A 136 -3.73 4.13 15.93
CA LEU A 136 -4.54 3.24 16.76
C LEU A 136 -3.94 1.83 16.85
N GLU A 137 -3.45 1.27 15.74
CA GLU A 137 -2.76 -0.02 15.71
C GLU A 137 -1.57 -0.05 16.68
N ARG A 138 -0.72 0.97 16.65
CA ARG A 138 0.43 1.07 17.56
C ARG A 138 0.02 1.25 19.01
N LYS A 139 -0.96 2.11 19.25
CA LYS A 139 -1.40 2.44 20.62
C LYS A 139 -2.09 1.28 21.32
N TYR A 140 -2.88 0.52 20.57
CA TYR A 140 -3.70 -0.56 21.14
C TYR A 140 -3.18 -1.96 20.79
N ASP A 141 -2.06 -2.07 20.06
CA ASP A 141 -1.51 -3.32 19.54
C ASP A 141 -2.56 -4.19 18.85
N LYS A 142 -3.44 -3.55 18.06
CA LYS A 142 -4.61 -4.17 17.47
C LYS A 142 -4.93 -3.55 16.11
N LYS A 143 -4.94 -4.38 15.08
CA LYS A 143 -5.36 -3.95 13.73
C LYS A 143 -6.84 -4.19 13.52
N GLN A 144 -7.59 -3.14 13.14
CA GLN A 144 -9.02 -3.19 12.87
C GLN A 144 -9.39 -2.29 11.70
N LYS A 145 -10.57 -2.56 11.11
CA LYS A 145 -11.19 -1.67 10.12
C LYS A 145 -11.76 -0.42 10.79
N LEU A 146 -11.98 0.64 10.02
CA LEU A 146 -12.55 1.90 10.49
C LEU A 146 -13.90 1.69 11.21
N ALA A 147 -14.80 0.90 10.62
CA ALA A 147 -16.11 0.62 11.22
C ALA A 147 -16.01 -0.10 12.58
N ASP A 148 -15.04 -1.03 12.73
CA ASP A 148 -14.83 -1.75 13.99
C ASP A 148 -14.28 -0.81 15.07
N TRP A 149 -13.35 0.09 14.74
CA TRP A 149 -12.89 1.15 15.63
C TRP A 149 -14.01 2.10 16.03
N ALA A 150 -14.84 2.52 15.06
CA ALA A 150 -15.96 3.40 15.32
C ALA A 150 -16.96 2.76 16.31
N LEU A 151 -17.27 1.47 16.15
CA LEU A 151 -18.11 0.72 17.11
C LEU A 151 -17.46 0.64 18.49
N GLU A 152 -16.17 0.34 18.57
CA GLU A 152 -15.43 0.25 19.84
C GLU A 152 -15.41 1.60 20.59
N PHE A 153 -15.38 2.70 19.85
CA PHE A 153 -15.48 4.05 20.39
C PHE A 153 -16.93 4.53 20.62
N GLY A 154 -17.93 3.67 20.40
CA GLY A 154 -19.34 3.99 20.66
C GLY A 154 -20.00 4.87 19.61
N VAL A 155 -19.44 4.99 18.41
CA VAL A 155 -20.03 5.74 17.30
C VAL A 155 -21.21 4.96 16.71
N ASN A 156 -22.35 5.64 16.55
CA ASN A 156 -23.53 5.04 15.93
C ASN A 156 -23.40 4.97 14.41
N LEU A 157 -23.07 3.78 13.90
CA LEU A 157 -22.87 3.55 12.45
C LEU A 157 -24.15 3.65 11.61
N ALA A 158 -25.35 3.56 12.21
CA ALA A 158 -26.61 3.62 11.45
C ALA A 158 -26.83 4.95 10.69
N LYS A 159 -26.03 5.96 10.99
CA LYS A 159 -26.07 7.29 10.34
C LYS A 159 -25.12 7.41 9.15
N PHE A 160 -24.31 6.41 8.89
CA PHE A 160 -23.23 6.45 7.90
C PHE A 160 -23.38 5.31 6.90
N GLN A 161 -23.03 5.59 5.67
CA GLN A 161 -22.94 4.60 4.62
C GLN A 161 -21.48 4.27 4.37
N THR A 162 -21.07 3.03 4.60
CA THR A 162 -19.72 2.56 4.28
C THR A 162 -19.44 2.73 2.77
N HIS A 163 -18.19 3.05 2.44
CA HIS A 163 -17.76 3.36 1.06
C HIS A 163 -18.48 4.55 0.43
N LYS A 164 -18.85 5.50 1.27
CA LYS A 164 -19.16 6.86 0.90
C LYS A 164 -18.09 7.76 1.52
N SER A 165 -17.23 8.29 0.69
CA SER A 165 -15.97 8.91 1.13
C SER A 165 -16.16 10.00 2.20
N VAL A 166 -17.20 10.84 2.12
CA VAL A 166 -17.47 11.83 3.17
C VAL A 166 -17.90 11.19 4.50
N ASP A 167 -18.61 10.07 4.45
CA ASP A 167 -19.04 9.36 5.65
C ASP A 167 -17.84 8.65 6.32
N ASP A 168 -16.91 8.08 5.53
CA ASP A 168 -15.68 7.45 6.05
C ASP A 168 -14.70 8.52 6.58
N ALA A 169 -14.60 9.68 5.94
CA ALA A 169 -13.88 10.84 6.50
C ALA A 169 -14.49 11.31 7.84
N MET A 170 -15.82 11.35 7.95
CA MET A 170 -16.53 11.71 9.16
C MET A 170 -16.32 10.68 10.27
N LEU A 171 -16.38 9.39 9.97
CA LEU A 171 -16.09 8.30 10.92
C LEU A 171 -14.64 8.39 11.43
N THR A 172 -13.67 8.70 10.54
CA THR A 172 -12.29 8.92 10.93
C THR A 172 -12.14 10.06 11.93
N MET A 173 -12.81 11.18 11.67
CA MET A 173 -12.85 12.33 12.58
C MET A 173 -13.47 11.94 13.94
N LEU A 174 -14.60 11.23 13.94
CA LEU A 174 -15.27 10.81 15.15
C LEU A 174 -14.44 9.83 15.99
N CYS A 175 -13.71 8.91 15.33
CA CYS A 175 -12.78 8.02 16.01
C CYS A 175 -11.65 8.80 16.69
N LEU A 176 -11.05 9.79 16.02
CA LEU A 176 -10.02 10.63 16.62
C LEU A 176 -10.59 11.49 17.76
N LYS A 177 -11.81 12.02 17.61
CA LYS A 177 -12.50 12.76 18.68
C LYS A 177 -12.74 11.88 19.92
N ALA A 178 -13.20 10.66 19.73
CA ALA A 178 -13.39 9.70 20.82
C ALA A 178 -12.06 9.33 21.49
N GLU A 179 -11.00 9.18 20.70
CA GLU A 179 -9.65 8.94 21.21
C GLU A 179 -9.14 10.12 22.06
N CYS A 180 -9.38 11.35 21.62
CA CYS A 180 -9.06 12.56 22.42
C CYS A 180 -9.78 12.55 23.78
N LEU A 181 -11.07 12.25 23.76
CA LEU A 181 -11.88 12.17 24.99
C LEU A 181 -11.39 11.06 25.93
N LYS A 182 -11.07 9.89 25.39
CA LYS A 182 -10.57 8.73 26.15
C LYS A 182 -9.19 8.97 26.76
N SER A 183 -8.31 9.60 26.01
CA SER A 183 -6.93 9.88 26.47
C SER A 183 -6.76 11.16 27.26
N GLY A 184 -7.73 12.07 27.19
CA GLY A 184 -7.63 13.42 27.77
C GLY A 184 -6.64 14.34 27.02
N LEU A 185 -6.24 13.97 25.80
CA LEU A 185 -5.29 14.72 24.97
C LEU A 185 -6.02 15.53 23.90
N SER A 186 -5.49 16.69 23.57
CA SER A 186 -5.95 17.44 22.40
C SER A 186 -5.51 16.75 21.10
N VAL A 187 -6.21 17.02 19.99
CA VAL A 187 -5.81 16.53 18.66
C VAL A 187 -4.37 16.87 18.34
N GLU A 188 -3.99 18.15 18.56
CA GLU A 188 -2.62 18.60 18.32
C GLU A 188 -1.60 17.81 19.17
N SER A 189 -1.92 17.54 20.43
CA SER A 189 -1.05 16.75 21.31
C SER A 189 -0.85 15.33 20.79
N ILE A 190 -1.90 14.70 20.27
CA ILE A 190 -1.81 13.37 19.64
C ILE A 190 -0.91 13.43 18.40
N LEU A 191 -1.18 14.34 17.46
CA LEU A 191 -0.47 14.45 16.20
C LEU A 191 1.02 14.81 16.38
N THR A 192 1.35 15.58 17.42
CA THR A 192 2.72 16.02 17.69
C THR A 192 3.48 15.16 18.69
N SER A 193 2.84 14.14 19.27
CA SER A 193 3.49 13.13 20.10
C SER A 193 4.55 12.36 19.31
N THR A 194 5.42 11.64 20.01
CA THR A 194 6.43 10.77 19.36
C THR A 194 5.77 9.71 18.49
N GLU A 195 4.71 9.07 18.98
CA GLU A 195 3.92 8.08 18.26
C GLU A 195 3.21 8.71 17.05
N GLY A 196 2.58 9.87 17.26
CA GLY A 196 1.83 10.57 16.23
C GLY A 196 2.69 11.03 15.07
N LYS A 197 3.86 11.60 15.35
CA LYS A 197 4.82 12.03 14.30
C LYS A 197 5.22 10.91 13.35
N ASN A 198 5.30 9.68 13.83
CA ASN A 198 5.65 8.51 13.05
C ASN A 198 4.48 7.92 12.24
N CYS A 199 3.28 8.53 12.35
CA CYS A 199 2.09 8.10 11.63
C CYS A 199 1.76 8.99 10.42
N PHE A 200 2.58 9.99 10.10
CA PHE A 200 2.39 10.80 8.91
C PHE A 200 2.89 10.10 7.64
N VAL A 201 2.13 10.29 6.59
CA VAL A 201 2.42 9.84 5.22
C VAL A 201 2.45 11.06 4.33
N SER A 202 3.51 11.26 3.54
CA SER A 202 3.57 12.32 2.55
C SER A 202 3.39 11.78 1.13
N ASN A 203 2.92 12.64 0.22
CA ASN A 203 2.85 12.29 -1.20
C ASN A 203 4.24 11.94 -1.78
N GLU A 204 5.30 12.61 -1.36
CA GLU A 204 6.67 12.30 -1.76
C GLU A 204 7.09 10.88 -1.38
N GLN A 205 6.83 10.47 -0.11
CA GLN A 205 7.10 9.10 0.34
C GLN A 205 6.34 8.05 -0.49
N ILE A 206 5.09 8.34 -0.86
CA ILE A 206 4.29 7.43 -1.70
C ILE A 206 4.86 7.35 -3.12
N LEU A 207 5.28 8.48 -3.70
CA LEU A 207 5.93 8.51 -5.02
C LEU A 207 7.25 7.72 -5.02
N GLU A 208 8.11 7.93 -4.02
CA GLU A 208 9.35 7.17 -3.85
C GLU A 208 9.08 5.66 -3.75
N GLN A 209 8.09 5.27 -2.94
CA GLN A 209 7.67 3.87 -2.83
C GLN A 209 7.09 3.32 -4.14
N ALA A 210 6.41 4.13 -4.96
CA ALA A 210 5.89 3.71 -6.26
C ALA A 210 7.04 3.45 -7.24
N VAL A 211 8.03 4.35 -7.30
CA VAL A 211 9.24 4.18 -8.11
C VAL A 211 10.00 2.90 -7.69
N GLU A 212 10.21 2.70 -6.41
CA GLU A 212 10.87 1.50 -5.88
C GLU A 212 10.10 0.22 -6.24
N ARG A 213 8.77 0.24 -6.10
CA ARG A 213 7.92 -0.91 -6.49
C ARG A 213 8.02 -1.21 -7.99
N ALA A 214 8.01 -0.18 -8.84
CA ALA A 214 8.13 -0.33 -10.28
C ALA A 214 9.51 -0.93 -10.65
N TYR A 215 10.57 -0.40 -10.06
CA TYR A 215 11.93 -0.93 -10.23
C TYR A 215 12.03 -2.40 -9.82
N ARG A 216 11.55 -2.73 -8.61
CA ARG A 216 11.55 -4.13 -8.12
C ARG A 216 10.74 -5.06 -9.02
N LYS A 217 9.64 -4.59 -9.59
CA LYS A 217 8.84 -5.36 -10.56
C LYS A 217 9.64 -5.62 -11.83
N GLU A 218 10.28 -4.61 -12.39
CA GLU A 218 11.13 -4.73 -13.59
C GLU A 218 12.26 -5.74 -13.37
N VAL A 219 12.97 -5.66 -12.26
CA VAL A 219 14.05 -6.60 -11.94
C VAL A 219 13.51 -8.02 -11.78
N LYS A 220 12.37 -8.21 -11.09
CA LYS A 220 11.72 -9.53 -10.99
C LYS A 220 11.31 -10.10 -12.36
N GLU A 221 10.85 -9.26 -13.28
CA GLU A 221 10.55 -9.69 -14.65
C GLU A 221 11.82 -10.12 -15.41
N LYS A 222 12.95 -9.42 -15.22
CA LYS A 222 14.26 -9.84 -15.76
C LYS A 222 14.67 -11.21 -15.21
N ILE A 223 14.50 -11.43 -13.90
CA ILE A 223 14.74 -12.74 -13.27
C ILE A 223 13.83 -13.81 -13.88
N ALA A 224 12.52 -13.52 -13.98
CA ALA A 224 11.54 -14.47 -14.52
C ALA A 224 11.87 -14.91 -15.97
N ARG A 225 12.46 -14.02 -16.77
CA ARG A 225 12.91 -14.35 -18.14
C ARG A 225 14.04 -15.38 -18.16
N LEU A 226 14.78 -15.55 -17.09
CA LEU A 226 15.85 -16.55 -16.95
C LEU A 226 15.35 -17.88 -16.38
N TYR A 227 14.16 -17.92 -15.76
CA TYR A 227 13.62 -19.15 -15.22
C TYR A 227 13.45 -20.26 -16.28
N GLY A 228 13.85 -21.46 -15.92
CA GLY A 228 13.81 -22.63 -16.80
C GLY A 228 14.82 -22.60 -17.95
N LYS A 229 15.63 -21.55 -18.07
CA LYS A 229 16.62 -21.43 -19.15
C LYS A 229 18.00 -21.86 -18.66
N GLN A 230 18.76 -22.44 -19.57
CA GLN A 230 20.16 -22.79 -19.39
C GLN A 230 20.99 -22.03 -20.41
N SER A 231 22.16 -21.55 -19.98
CA SER A 231 23.09 -20.88 -20.90
C SER A 231 23.52 -21.83 -22.03
N PRO A 232 23.38 -21.43 -23.29
CA PRO A 232 23.84 -22.23 -24.42
C PRO A 232 25.39 -22.32 -24.50
N LYS A 233 26.09 -21.36 -23.87
CA LYS A 233 27.56 -21.29 -23.78
C LYS A 233 27.97 -20.82 -22.40
N PRO A 234 27.85 -21.67 -21.35
CA PRO A 234 28.24 -21.26 -20.00
C PRO A 234 29.75 -20.97 -19.97
N HIS A 235 30.13 -19.88 -19.29
CA HIS A 235 31.53 -19.52 -19.06
C HIS A 235 32.25 -20.58 -18.23
N PHE A 236 31.54 -21.09 -17.21
CA PHE A 236 31.98 -22.20 -16.37
C PHE A 236 30.90 -23.28 -16.40
N LYS A 237 31.29 -24.51 -16.10
CA LYS A 237 30.38 -25.66 -16.07
C LYS A 237 30.14 -26.18 -14.66
N THR A 238 30.42 -25.38 -13.65
CA THR A 238 30.40 -25.78 -12.24
C THR A 238 29.01 -26.22 -11.77
N LEU A 239 27.96 -25.58 -12.31
CA LEU A 239 26.56 -25.87 -11.95
C LEU A 239 25.79 -26.61 -13.05
N LEU A 240 26.49 -27.22 -14.01
CA LEU A 240 25.85 -27.87 -15.16
C LEU A 240 24.86 -28.96 -14.69
N GLY A 241 23.61 -28.83 -15.14
CA GLY A 241 22.54 -29.77 -14.81
C GLY A 241 21.97 -29.62 -13.40
N GLN A 242 22.42 -28.64 -12.63
CA GLN A 242 21.84 -28.30 -11.32
C GLN A 242 20.67 -27.33 -11.47
N ARG A 243 19.70 -27.44 -10.57
CA ARG A 243 18.44 -26.69 -10.58
C ARG A 243 18.24 -26.00 -9.24
N PHE A 244 17.85 -24.73 -9.28
CA PHE A 244 17.76 -23.89 -8.10
C PHE A 244 16.40 -23.21 -7.98
N GLU A 245 15.85 -23.21 -6.77
CA GLU A 245 14.73 -22.40 -6.30
C GLU A 245 15.26 -21.54 -5.17
N PHE A 246 14.80 -20.27 -5.05
CA PHE A 246 15.21 -19.40 -3.95
C PHE A 246 14.11 -19.19 -2.93
N ASP A 247 14.48 -19.15 -1.66
CA ASP A 247 13.57 -18.64 -0.61
C ASP A 247 13.20 -17.19 -0.89
N LYS A 248 11.93 -16.84 -0.58
CA LYS A 248 11.39 -15.50 -0.85
C LYS A 248 12.17 -14.38 -0.16
N LYS A 249 12.89 -14.67 0.93
CA LYS A 249 13.67 -13.67 1.66
C LYS A 249 14.84 -13.15 0.83
N LEU A 250 15.41 -13.98 -0.05
CA LEU A 250 16.49 -13.56 -0.94
C LEU A 250 16.07 -12.47 -1.94
N PHE A 251 14.76 -12.35 -2.20
CA PHE A 251 14.21 -11.27 -3.03
C PHE A 251 13.97 -9.96 -2.27
N ARG A 252 14.39 -9.83 -1.02
CA ARG A 252 14.39 -8.54 -0.31
C ARG A 252 15.34 -7.55 -0.98
N ASP A 253 16.50 -8.05 -1.41
CA ASP A 253 17.41 -7.35 -2.32
C ASP A 253 17.25 -7.95 -3.71
N VAL A 254 16.54 -7.24 -4.59
CA VAL A 254 16.21 -7.75 -5.92
C VAL A 254 17.39 -7.70 -6.87
N ASP A 255 18.32 -6.76 -6.67
CA ASP A 255 19.54 -6.62 -7.48
C ASP A 255 20.50 -7.75 -7.18
N TYR A 256 20.73 -8.04 -5.91
CA TYR A 256 21.51 -9.19 -5.50
C TYR A 256 20.89 -10.50 -6.01
N ALA A 257 19.56 -10.66 -5.90
CA ALA A 257 18.87 -11.83 -6.42
C ALA A 257 19.06 -11.98 -7.95
N PHE A 258 19.00 -10.89 -8.69
CA PHE A 258 19.22 -10.89 -10.14
C PHE A 258 20.65 -11.30 -10.50
N GLU A 259 21.64 -10.72 -9.86
CA GLU A 259 23.07 -11.07 -10.08
C GLU A 259 23.32 -12.54 -9.72
N LEU A 260 22.74 -13.05 -8.64
CA LEU A 260 22.86 -14.45 -8.26
C LEU A 260 22.26 -15.39 -9.32
N VAL A 261 21.05 -15.09 -9.81
CA VAL A 261 20.39 -15.86 -10.87
C VAL A 261 21.25 -15.85 -12.15
N LYS A 262 21.81 -14.70 -12.51
CA LYS A 262 22.68 -14.55 -13.66
C LYS A 262 23.97 -15.34 -13.52
N ARG A 263 24.63 -15.30 -12.36
CA ARG A 263 25.83 -16.09 -12.09
C ARG A 263 25.55 -17.58 -12.18
N ILE A 264 24.41 -18.06 -11.66
CA ILE A 264 23.99 -19.46 -11.82
C ILE A 264 23.81 -19.81 -13.28
N TYR A 265 23.12 -18.96 -14.05
CA TYR A 265 22.91 -19.14 -15.48
C TYR A 265 24.25 -19.22 -16.25
N ASP A 266 25.16 -18.29 -15.97
CA ASP A 266 26.48 -18.22 -16.61
C ASP A 266 27.37 -19.43 -16.26
N ASN A 267 27.12 -20.09 -15.12
CA ASN A 267 27.79 -21.32 -14.67
C ASN A 267 27.07 -22.62 -15.10
N GLY A 268 26.07 -22.53 -15.98
CA GLY A 268 25.34 -23.68 -16.54
C GLY A 268 24.23 -24.25 -15.65
N GLY A 269 23.93 -23.60 -14.55
CA GLY A 269 22.76 -23.92 -13.69
C GLY A 269 21.46 -23.41 -14.28
N THR A 270 20.34 -23.86 -13.74
CA THR A 270 18.99 -23.42 -14.12
C THR A 270 18.20 -23.01 -12.88
N THR A 271 17.64 -21.82 -12.91
CA THR A 271 16.79 -21.32 -11.81
C THR A 271 15.31 -21.46 -12.15
N PHE A 272 14.47 -21.57 -11.11
CA PHE A 272 13.01 -21.70 -11.21
C PHE A 272 12.33 -20.85 -10.13
N GLU A 273 11.18 -20.29 -10.44
CA GLU A 273 10.34 -19.65 -9.41
C GLU A 273 9.91 -20.67 -8.36
N ARG A 274 9.55 -21.86 -8.83
CA ARG A 274 9.26 -23.02 -7.99
C ARG A 274 9.67 -24.27 -8.73
N LEU A 275 10.43 -25.13 -8.08
CA LEU A 275 10.78 -26.44 -8.60
C LEU A 275 9.51 -27.31 -8.60
N SER A 276 9.07 -27.71 -9.78
CA SER A 276 8.03 -28.73 -9.92
C SER A 276 8.67 -30.11 -10.02
N TYR A 277 8.18 -31.04 -9.26
CA TYR A 277 8.61 -32.43 -9.29
C TYR A 277 7.50 -33.24 -10.00
N SER A 278 7.67 -33.49 -11.27
CA SER A 278 6.92 -34.54 -11.94
C SER A 278 7.39 -35.88 -11.36
N SER A 279 6.42 -36.63 -10.86
CA SER A 279 6.60 -37.96 -10.25
C SER A 279 7.67 -38.80 -10.94
N GLY A 280 8.71 -39.15 -10.21
CA GLY A 280 9.45 -40.37 -10.45
C GLY A 280 10.92 -40.31 -10.85
N LYS A 281 11.50 -39.16 -11.24
CA LYS A 281 12.96 -39.05 -11.51
C LYS A 281 13.47 -37.62 -11.32
N ALA A 282 13.20 -37.00 -10.18
CA ALA A 282 14.06 -35.91 -9.75
C ALA A 282 15.41 -36.55 -9.43
N ALA A 283 16.46 -36.17 -10.17
CA ALA A 283 17.81 -36.59 -9.85
C ALA A 283 18.11 -36.05 -8.45
N ALA A 284 17.94 -36.90 -7.43
CA ALA A 284 18.32 -36.61 -6.06
C ALA A 284 19.77 -36.06 -6.08
N GLY A 285 20.00 -34.90 -5.49
CA GLY A 285 21.32 -34.27 -5.49
C GLY A 285 21.61 -33.26 -6.62
N LYS A 286 20.61 -32.94 -7.49
CA LYS A 286 20.75 -31.89 -8.53
C LYS A 286 19.74 -30.75 -8.45
N SER A 287 18.87 -30.77 -7.44
CA SER A 287 17.87 -29.73 -7.24
C SER A 287 17.99 -29.19 -5.82
N PHE A 288 18.09 -27.87 -5.71
CA PHE A 288 18.38 -27.17 -4.47
C PHE A 288 17.36 -26.06 -4.21
N VAL A 289 16.94 -25.90 -2.97
CA VAL A 289 16.26 -24.70 -2.51
C VAL A 289 17.27 -23.92 -1.67
N VAL A 290 17.59 -22.71 -2.10
CA VAL A 290 18.62 -21.86 -1.49
C VAL A 290 17.99 -20.97 -0.44
N PHE A 291 18.57 -20.98 0.75
CA PHE A 291 18.16 -20.17 1.89
C PHE A 291 19.32 -19.27 2.35
N GLU A 292 18.99 -18.09 2.86
CA GLU A 292 19.94 -17.17 3.46
C GLU A 292 20.58 -17.74 4.72
N ALA A 293 19.79 -18.47 5.52
CA ALA A 293 20.21 -19.15 6.74
C ALA A 293 19.46 -20.48 6.88
N GLU A 294 19.89 -21.32 7.82
CA GLU A 294 19.28 -22.62 8.09
C GLU A 294 17.76 -22.50 8.27
N PRO A 295 16.94 -23.17 7.45
CA PRO A 295 15.49 -23.11 7.56
C PRO A 295 14.99 -23.93 8.76
N HIS A 296 13.81 -23.54 9.28
CA HIS A 296 13.14 -24.31 10.33
C HIS A 296 13.00 -25.80 9.93
N PRO A 297 13.17 -26.77 10.88
CA PRO A 297 13.17 -28.19 10.58
C PRO A 297 11.95 -28.70 9.77
N GLU A 298 10.77 -28.14 10.01
CA GLU A 298 9.58 -28.47 9.24
C GLU A 298 9.67 -28.03 7.78
N LEU A 299 10.26 -26.86 7.53
CA LEU A 299 10.46 -26.34 6.18
C LEU A 299 11.52 -27.15 5.45
N ARG A 300 12.61 -27.53 6.12
CA ARG A 300 13.63 -28.47 5.60
C ARG A 300 12.99 -29.79 5.18
N LYS A 301 12.20 -30.43 6.05
CA LYS A 301 11.49 -31.67 5.73
C LYS A 301 10.57 -31.51 4.52
N LYS A 302 9.90 -30.36 4.40
CA LYS A 302 9.01 -30.07 3.26
C LYS A 302 9.78 -29.92 1.95
N VAL A 303 10.98 -29.35 1.97
CA VAL A 303 11.86 -29.23 0.80
C VAL A 303 12.38 -30.60 0.40
N GLU A 304 12.91 -31.38 1.34
CA GLU A 304 13.46 -32.72 1.12
C GLU A 304 12.38 -33.71 0.65
N GLY A 305 11.18 -33.62 1.23
CA GLY A 305 10.02 -34.42 0.82
C GLY A 305 9.54 -34.14 -0.62
N ARG A 306 9.94 -33.00 -1.20
CA ARG A 306 9.74 -32.68 -2.61
C ARG A 306 10.90 -33.17 -3.52
N GLY A 307 11.93 -33.80 -2.96
CA GLY A 307 13.10 -34.29 -3.72
C GLY A 307 14.16 -33.24 -4.00
N ALA A 308 14.17 -32.11 -3.31
CA ALA A 308 15.23 -31.12 -3.36
C ALA A 308 16.09 -31.18 -2.09
N ALA A 309 17.35 -30.79 -2.20
CA ALA A 309 18.20 -30.54 -1.06
C ALA A 309 18.10 -29.07 -0.61
N VAL A 310 18.28 -28.81 0.67
CA VAL A 310 18.52 -27.48 1.18
C VAL A 310 19.98 -27.11 0.90
N MET A 311 20.21 -25.91 0.41
CA MET A 311 21.55 -25.31 0.23
C MET A 311 21.56 -23.95 0.90
N LEU A 312 22.58 -23.63 1.64
CA LEU A 312 22.73 -22.29 2.19
C LEU A 312 23.34 -21.37 1.14
N LEU A 313 22.99 -20.10 1.23
CA LEU A 313 23.49 -19.08 0.31
C LEU A 313 25.03 -19.02 0.32
N GLU A 314 25.65 -19.15 1.49
CA GLU A 314 27.09 -19.20 1.66
C GLU A 314 27.74 -20.35 0.87
N GLU A 315 27.13 -21.53 0.90
CA GLU A 315 27.59 -22.70 0.14
C GLU A 315 27.51 -22.46 -1.39
N LEU A 316 26.42 -21.84 -1.84
CA LEU A 316 26.27 -21.48 -3.24
C LEU A 316 27.28 -20.41 -3.67
N GLU A 317 27.49 -19.39 -2.85
CA GLU A 317 28.48 -18.33 -3.11
C GLU A 317 29.90 -18.91 -3.19
N ASP A 318 30.26 -19.87 -2.36
CA ASP A 318 31.56 -20.53 -2.42
C ASP A 318 31.75 -21.34 -3.73
N ILE A 319 30.69 -21.97 -4.23
CA ILE A 319 30.72 -22.67 -5.52
C ILE A 319 30.86 -21.69 -6.70
N LEU A 320 30.33 -20.48 -6.53
CA LEU A 320 30.31 -19.46 -7.60
C LEU A 320 31.56 -18.53 -7.58
N LYS A 321 32.46 -18.66 -6.63
CA LYS A 321 33.77 -17.97 -6.60
C LYS A 321 34.68 -18.54 -7.69
#